data_a53b4a96c95fbb3fc9c26e10bab5d279
#
_entry.id   a53b4a96c95fbb3fc9c26e10bab5d279
#
_cell.length_a   1.000
_cell.length_b   1.000
_cell.length_c   1.000
_cell.angle_alpha   90.00
_cell.angle_beta   90.00
_cell.angle_gamma   90.00
#
_symmetry.space_group_name_H-M   'P 1'
#
loop_
_entity.id
_entity.type
_entity.pdbx_description
1 polymer ?
#
loop_
_entity_poly.entity_id
_entity_poly.type
_entity_poly.pdbx_seq_one_letter_code
_entity_poly.pdbx_strand_id
1 'polypeptide(L)' 'MIRVEREEVGMIIEVKYAEQGALASACEGALRQIEASGYAAELKEDGFCTILKYGIACYKKKCKVVVEREEDTPASRS' A
#
# COMPACT_ATOMS: atom_id res chain seq x y z
N MET A 1 0.10 -9.96 -3.44
CA MET A 1 0.39 -8.85 -2.52
C MET A 1 1.65 -9.14 -1.74
N ILE A 2 2.52 -8.16 -1.61
CA ILE A 2 3.80 -8.34 -0.97
C ILE A 2 3.84 -7.48 0.28
N ARG A 3 4.32 -8.05 1.39
CA ARG A 3 4.49 -7.29 2.62
C ARG A 3 5.97 -7.29 2.97
N VAL A 4 6.48 -6.11 3.34
CA VAL A 4 7.86 -5.96 3.75
C VAL A 4 7.87 -5.28 5.10
N GLU A 5 8.60 -5.83 6.06
CA GLU A 5 8.66 -5.29 7.41
C GLU A 5 10.09 -5.02 7.78
N ARG A 6 10.39 -3.78 8.11
CA ARG A 6 11.72 -3.39 8.50
C ARG A 6 11.63 -2.43 9.67
N GLU A 7 12.21 -2.79 10.80
CA GLU A 7 12.21 -1.94 11.99
C GLU A 7 10.80 -1.45 12.30
N GLU A 8 10.53 -0.18 12.13
CA GLU A 8 9.21 0.34 12.44
C GLU A 8 8.41 0.68 11.20
N VAL A 9 8.88 0.28 10.04
CA VAL A 9 8.20 0.60 8.80
C VAL A 9 7.65 -0.67 8.17
N GLY A 10 6.37 -0.68 7.90
CA GLY A 10 5.74 -1.77 7.18
C GLY A 10 5.36 -1.30 5.79
N MET A 11 5.56 -2.11 4.80
CA MET A 11 5.20 -1.79 3.44
C MET A 11 4.29 -2.86 2.89
N ILE A 12 3.29 -2.44 2.15
CA ILE A 12 2.37 -3.36 1.48
C ILE A 12 2.34 -2.96 0.03
N ILE A 13 2.58 -3.90 -0.84
CA ILE A 13 2.66 -3.63 -2.27
C ILE A 13 1.66 -4.51 -3.00
N GLU A 14 0.82 -3.89 -3.80
CA GLU A 14 -0.14 -4.61 -4.61
C GLU A 14 0.05 -4.20 -6.06
N VAL A 15 0.19 -5.16 -6.95
CA VAL A 15 0.39 -4.90 -8.37
C VAL A 15 -0.84 -5.35 -9.14
N LYS A 16 -1.34 -4.52 -10.03
CA LYS A 16 -2.47 -4.88 -10.86
C LYS A 16 -2.16 -4.58 -12.31
N TYR A 17 -2.73 -5.38 -13.18
CA TYR A 17 -2.63 -5.13 -14.61
C TYR A 17 -3.75 -4.17 -14.99
N ALA A 18 -3.38 -3.09 -15.65
CA ALA A 18 -4.37 -2.07 -16.01
C ALA A 18 -4.96 -2.40 -17.35
N GLU A 19 -6.22 -2.81 -17.36
CA GLU A 19 -6.87 -3.12 -18.60
C GLU A 19 -7.09 -1.85 -19.39
N GLN A 20 -6.83 -1.93 -20.67
CA GLN A 20 -7.05 -0.82 -21.57
C GLN A 20 -6.27 0.43 -21.19
N GLY A 21 -5.21 0.27 -20.44
CA GLY A 21 -4.32 1.38 -20.13
C GLY A 21 -4.79 2.33 -19.03
N ALA A 22 -5.83 1.97 -18.29
CA ALA A 22 -6.33 2.83 -17.22
C ALA A 22 -5.45 2.70 -15.99
N LEU A 23 -4.24 3.24 -16.07
CA LEU A 23 -3.26 3.05 -15.01
C LEU A 23 -3.66 3.67 -13.68
N ALA A 24 -4.17 4.88 -13.70
CA ALA A 24 -4.55 5.55 -12.45
C ALA A 24 -5.65 4.78 -11.74
N SER A 25 -6.64 4.33 -12.50
CA SER A 25 -7.75 3.59 -11.91
C SER A 25 -7.27 2.28 -11.33
N ALA A 26 -6.33 1.60 -12.00
CA ALA A 26 -5.81 0.34 -11.52
C ALA A 26 -4.99 0.55 -10.25
N CYS A 27 -4.23 1.66 -10.15
CA CYS A 27 -3.49 1.96 -8.93
C CYS A 27 -4.44 2.15 -7.76
N GLU A 28 -5.55 2.87 -7.98
CA GLU A 28 -6.52 3.06 -6.92
C GLU A 28 -7.17 1.76 -6.52
N GLY A 29 -7.41 0.90 -7.50
CA GLY A 29 -7.95 -0.42 -7.20
C GLY A 29 -6.98 -1.24 -6.37
N ALA A 30 -5.70 -1.12 -6.65
CA ALA A 30 -4.68 -1.82 -5.87
C ALA A 30 -4.66 -1.31 -4.44
N LEU A 31 -4.75 0.00 -4.24
CA LEU A 31 -4.78 0.56 -2.89
C LEU A 31 -6.03 0.12 -2.14
N ARG A 32 -7.17 0.08 -2.81
CA ARG A 32 -8.39 -0.39 -2.16
C ARG A 32 -8.27 -1.86 -1.75
N GLN A 33 -7.57 -2.65 -2.55
CA GLN A 33 -7.39 -4.04 -2.21
C GLN A 33 -6.50 -4.19 -0.98
N ILE A 34 -5.50 -3.32 -0.84
CA ILE A 34 -4.68 -3.32 0.36
C ILE A 34 -5.55 -3.00 1.58
N GLU A 35 -6.44 -2.00 1.46
CA GLU A 35 -7.30 -1.65 2.59
C GLU A 35 -8.24 -2.80 2.94
N ALA A 36 -8.79 -3.44 1.94
CA ALA A 36 -9.72 -4.54 2.19
C ALA A 36 -9.04 -5.77 2.78
N SER A 37 -7.73 -5.89 2.59
CA SER A 37 -7.01 -7.07 3.08
C SER A 37 -6.86 -7.06 4.59
N GLY A 38 -6.88 -5.88 5.21
CA GLY A 38 -6.65 -5.78 6.64
C GLY A 38 -5.19 -5.83 7.04
N TYR A 39 -4.26 -5.92 6.09
CA TYR A 39 -2.85 -6.04 6.43
C TYR A 39 -2.32 -4.78 7.12
N ALA A 40 -2.82 -3.59 6.74
CA ALA A 40 -2.36 -2.38 7.39
C ALA A 40 -2.73 -2.39 8.86
N ALA A 41 -3.94 -2.86 9.17
CA ALA A 41 -4.35 -2.94 10.57
C ALA A 41 -3.50 -3.95 11.33
N GLU A 42 -3.16 -5.07 10.69
CA GLU A 42 -2.30 -6.04 11.34
C GLU A 42 -0.93 -5.47 11.65
N LEU A 43 -0.36 -4.70 10.72
CA LEU A 43 0.94 -4.11 10.94
C LEU A 43 0.89 -3.11 12.09
N LYS A 44 -0.19 -2.35 12.19
CA LYS A 44 -0.31 -1.42 13.31
C LYS A 44 -0.37 -2.16 14.64
N GLU A 45 -1.08 -3.26 14.67
CA GLU A 45 -1.18 -4.04 15.89
C GLU A 45 0.17 -4.64 16.26
N ASP A 46 1.00 -4.92 15.26
CA ASP A 46 2.32 -5.46 15.50
C ASP A 46 3.33 -4.40 15.88
N GLY A 47 2.92 -3.13 15.93
CA GLY A 47 3.79 -2.07 16.42
C GLY A 47 4.45 -1.23 15.35
N PHE A 48 4.09 -1.43 14.09
CA PHE A 48 4.68 -0.63 13.02
C PHE A 48 4.02 0.76 13.02
N CYS A 49 4.83 1.79 13.18
CA CYS A 49 4.32 3.15 13.25
C CYS A 49 4.10 3.78 11.89
N THR A 50 4.86 3.38 10.92
CA THR A 50 4.75 3.92 9.57
C THR A 50 4.37 2.80 8.63
N ILE A 51 3.33 3.02 7.84
CA ILE A 51 2.88 2.02 6.88
C ILE A 51 2.84 2.67 5.52
N LEU A 52 3.55 2.08 4.57
CA LEU A 52 3.57 2.56 3.20
C LEU A 52 2.77 1.58 2.35
N LYS A 53 1.83 2.12 1.59
CA LYS A 53 0.99 1.30 0.73
C LYS A 53 1.29 1.70 -0.70
N TYR A 54 1.73 0.74 -1.48
CA TYR A 54 2.08 0.97 -2.88
C TYR A 54 1.08 0.31 -3.79
N GLY A 55 0.36 1.11 -4.56
CA GLY A 55 -0.49 0.57 -5.60
C GLY A 55 0.25 0.72 -6.92
N ILE A 56 0.56 -0.38 -7.56
CA ILE A 56 1.33 -0.38 -8.80
C ILE A 56 0.44 -0.92 -9.90
N ALA A 57 0.38 -0.19 -11.00
CA ALA A 57 -0.37 -0.64 -12.17
C ALA A 57 0.57 -0.75 -13.35
N CYS A 58 0.41 -1.82 -14.10
CA CYS A 58 1.23 -2.06 -15.28
C CYS A 58 0.35 -2.29 -16.49
N TYR A 59 0.76 -1.78 -17.63
CA TYR A 59 0.07 -2.03 -18.88
C TYR A 59 1.11 -2.02 -19.98
N LYS A 60 1.31 -3.16 -20.60
CA LYS A 60 2.34 -3.34 -21.62
C LYS A 60 3.69 -2.90 -21.04
N LYS A 61 4.31 -1.86 -21.58
CA LYS A 61 5.62 -1.42 -21.10
C LYS A 61 5.52 -0.21 -20.17
N LYS A 62 4.32 0.11 -19.70
CA LYS A 62 4.14 1.27 -18.85
C LYS A 62 3.74 0.85 -17.45
N CYS A 63 4.23 1.58 -16.47
CA CYS A 63 3.87 1.33 -15.09
C CYS A 63 3.60 2.65 -14.40
N LYS A 64 2.71 2.61 -13.43
CA LYS A 64 2.43 3.77 -12.59
C LYS A 64 2.42 3.29 -11.15
N VAL A 65 2.96 4.11 -10.27
CA VAL A 65 3.01 3.78 -8.85
C VAL A 65 2.36 4.92 -8.07
N VAL A 66 1.47 4.57 -7.17
CA VAL A 66 0.87 5.52 -6.25
C VAL A 66 1.18 5.03 -4.84
N VAL A 67 1.67 5.92 -3.99
CA VAL A 67 2.06 5.57 -2.65
C VAL A 67 1.21 6.33 -1.65
N GLU A 68 0.68 5.63 -0.66
CA GLU A 68 0.00 6.25 0.45
C GLU A 68 0.81 5.97 1.70
N ARG A 69 1.05 6.99 2.49
CA ARG A 69 1.78 6.84 3.74
C ARG A 69 0.82 7.07 4.90
N GLU A 70 0.80 6.13 5.80
CA GLU A 70 -0.04 6.23 6.98
C GLU A 70 0.88 6.16 8.19
N GLU A 71 0.83 7.16 9.04
CA GLU A 71 1.64 7.17 10.25
C GLU A 71 0.73 7.09 11.44
N ASP A 72 0.96 6.09 12.24
CA ASP A 72 0.21 5.95 13.45
C ASP A 72 1.01 6.66 14.53
N THR A 73 0.87 7.95 14.58
CA THR A 73 1.53 8.66 15.61
C THR A 73 0.73 8.39 16.83
N PRO A 74 1.25 7.84 17.75
CA PRO A 74 0.58 7.63 18.97
C PRO A 74 0.60 8.95 19.61
N ALA A 75 0.01 9.86 19.02
CA ALA A 75 -0.06 11.14 19.60
C ALA A 75 -0.51 11.05 20.94
N SER A 76 -1.19 10.04 21.08
CA SER A 76 -1.57 9.81 22.39
C SER A 76 -0.38 9.86 23.23
N ARG A 77 0.72 9.65 22.68
CA ARG A 77 1.74 9.63 23.45
C ARG A 77 2.25 10.86 23.53
N SER A 78 1.68 11.69 23.25
CA SER A 78 2.28 12.89 23.61
C SER A 78 2.30 13.06 25.07
#